data_1c9d5cb19c4483072e29e120b6fb5151
#
_entry.id   1c9d5cb19c4483072e29e120b6fb5151
#
_cell.length_a   1.000
_cell.length_b   1.000
_cell.length_c   1.000
_cell.angle_alpha   90.00
_cell.angle_beta   90.00
_cell.angle_gamma   90.00
#
_symmetry.space_group_name_H-M   'P 1'
#
loop_
_entity.id
_entity.type
_entity.pdbx_description
1 polymer ?
#
loop_
_entity_poly.entity_id
_entity_poly.type
_entity_poly.pdbx_seq_one_letter_code
_entity_poly.pdbx_strand_id
1 'polypeptide(L)'
;MSVAPLNLPWATAERAQATSRVLGEPEWLLTERMDAFERLGRLPTEPNQLFTPYLDLRSVSFGAVTPIEPFASAEAGGEAGPEALPEGAAALISVGPDGRVHVSLGDTARAIGLVAWTFGDILATRPELVRPIIEAGRTVPEDDAFGQAARALASVGIFIHVPAGAALADPIVLRWTAGKAGKALLSRTVLSLGEAAQALVFEEQVGSDGSVGTGDAGSEAEAATAQWWGTTEIDLAAGAVLEFTGEQDFGPDTAAFASRRARLARDASVAWAIASVGGRLHRSRVDNELDGRGATVRQVEIGFGDGRQLFDLTSYTRHIGQDTTSDLLSKGVFTGRSRGYIKGMIEIARSAKGTDTFLGEFSMLLERTARSVTIPSLEIDQPDVRRAMHSSSVGPIDETQVFYLMSRGLSRDAARRAIVLGFLEPVVARIPLPAAQDRLRALLERKWPSGSRGQESGSPGGSRAA
;
A
#
# COMPACT_ATOMS: atom_id res chain seq x y z
N MET A 1 -8.79 22.67 -12.83
CA MET A 1 -10.22 22.28 -12.72
C MET A 1 -10.36 21.48 -11.45
N SER A 2 -11.29 21.83 -10.56
CA SER A 2 -11.55 21.03 -9.35
C SER A 2 -12.14 19.69 -9.78
N VAL A 3 -11.53 18.59 -9.35
CA VAL A 3 -12.11 17.25 -9.55
C VAL A 3 -13.30 17.13 -8.60
N ALA A 4 -14.42 16.58 -9.09
CA ALA A 4 -15.60 16.40 -8.28
C ALA A 4 -15.32 15.51 -7.06
N PRO A 5 -16.08 15.64 -5.97
CA PRO A 5 -16.01 14.72 -4.85
C PRO A 5 -16.23 13.27 -5.28
N LEU A 6 -15.65 12.34 -4.55
CA LEU A 6 -15.78 10.91 -4.78
C LEU A 6 -17.25 10.48 -4.59
N ASN A 7 -17.86 9.95 -5.64
CA ASN A 7 -19.25 9.50 -5.58
C ASN A 7 -19.33 8.03 -5.18
N LEU A 8 -19.68 7.77 -3.93
CA LEU A 8 -19.85 6.44 -3.34
C LEU A 8 -21.33 6.26 -2.96
N PRO A 9 -22.15 5.60 -3.79
CA PRO A 9 -23.61 5.48 -3.53
C PRO A 9 -23.95 4.78 -2.19
N TRP A 10 -23.04 3.96 -1.70
CA TRP A 10 -23.18 3.23 -0.43
C TRP A 10 -22.65 4.01 0.79
N ALA A 11 -21.99 5.15 0.60
CA ALA A 11 -21.49 5.97 1.69
C ALA A 11 -22.57 6.91 2.18
N THR A 12 -23.25 6.53 3.25
CA THR A 12 -24.30 7.35 3.88
C THR A 12 -24.06 7.54 5.38
N ALA A 13 -24.60 8.62 5.93
CA ALA A 13 -24.51 8.89 7.36
C ALA A 13 -25.17 7.79 8.19
N GLU A 14 -26.30 7.25 7.71
CA GLU A 14 -27.01 6.14 8.37
C GLU A 14 -26.14 4.89 8.43
N ARG A 15 -25.38 4.58 7.36
CA ARG A 15 -24.45 3.44 7.38
C ARG A 15 -23.31 3.66 8.37
N ALA A 16 -22.70 4.84 8.40
CA ALA A 16 -21.64 5.16 9.37
C ALA A 16 -22.12 4.99 10.81
N GLN A 17 -23.32 5.50 11.13
CA GLN A 17 -23.95 5.36 12.45
C GLN A 17 -24.34 3.91 12.76
N ALA A 18 -24.87 3.17 11.78
CA ALA A 18 -25.23 1.75 11.95
C ALA A 18 -23.99 0.90 12.22
N THR A 19 -22.91 1.12 11.48
CA THR A 19 -21.62 0.45 11.67
C THR A 19 -21.09 0.69 13.10
N SER A 20 -21.05 1.94 13.54
CA SER A 20 -20.61 2.30 14.89
C SER A 20 -21.44 1.61 15.98
N ARG A 21 -22.77 1.54 15.81
CA ARG A 21 -23.67 0.84 16.77
C ARG A 21 -23.40 -0.66 16.84
N VAL A 22 -23.20 -1.32 15.68
CA VAL A 22 -22.91 -2.77 15.65
C VAL A 22 -21.56 -3.07 16.30
N LEU A 23 -20.55 -2.22 16.06
CA LEU A 23 -19.22 -2.35 16.65
C LEU A 23 -19.16 -1.94 18.12
N GLY A 24 -20.25 -1.39 18.70
CA GLY A 24 -20.27 -0.93 20.10
C GLY A 24 -19.32 0.24 20.38
N GLU A 25 -19.07 1.09 19.38
CA GLU A 25 -18.13 2.19 19.51
C GLU A 25 -18.64 3.29 20.46
N PRO A 26 -17.73 3.90 21.25
CA PRO A 26 -18.09 5.02 22.11
C PRO A 26 -18.43 6.28 21.29
N GLU A 27 -19.16 7.22 21.88
CA GLU A 27 -19.64 8.45 21.23
C GLU A 27 -18.53 9.27 20.58
N TRP A 28 -17.36 9.36 21.23
CA TRP A 28 -16.21 10.10 20.66
C TRP A 28 -15.72 9.50 19.33
N LEU A 29 -15.77 8.17 19.18
CA LEU A 29 -15.36 7.51 17.94
C LEU A 29 -16.44 7.61 16.86
N LEU A 30 -17.74 7.60 17.25
CA LEU A 30 -18.83 7.94 16.34
C LEU A 30 -18.68 9.37 15.80
N THR A 31 -18.38 10.34 16.69
CA THR A 31 -18.13 11.73 16.27
C THR A 31 -17.01 11.80 15.24
N GLU A 32 -15.93 11.10 15.48
CA GLU A 32 -14.78 11.04 14.58
C GLU A 32 -15.12 10.40 13.21
N ARG A 33 -15.96 9.35 13.19
CA ARG A 33 -16.49 8.79 11.94
C ARG A 33 -17.34 9.79 11.17
N MET A 34 -18.18 10.54 11.87
CA MET A 34 -19.05 11.54 11.24
C MET A 34 -18.25 12.71 10.67
N ASP A 35 -17.18 13.14 11.36
CA ASP A 35 -16.24 14.14 10.83
C ASP A 35 -15.58 13.64 9.53
N ALA A 36 -15.14 12.38 9.50
CA ALA A 36 -14.57 11.78 8.29
C ALA A 36 -15.61 11.71 7.16
N PHE A 37 -16.85 11.36 7.47
CA PHE A 37 -17.93 11.33 6.50
C PHE A 37 -18.24 12.73 5.91
N GLU A 38 -18.28 13.75 6.75
CA GLU A 38 -18.48 15.13 6.29
C GLU A 38 -17.32 15.62 5.42
N ARG A 39 -16.07 15.30 5.80
CA ARG A 39 -14.88 15.60 4.99
C ARG A 39 -14.96 14.92 3.62
N LEU A 40 -15.31 13.64 3.58
CA LEU A 40 -15.50 12.88 2.33
C LEU A 40 -16.45 13.60 1.36
N GLY A 41 -17.57 14.13 1.87
CA GLY A 41 -18.57 14.84 1.04
C GLY A 41 -18.08 16.17 0.46
N ARG A 42 -16.97 16.74 0.98
CA ARG A 42 -16.43 18.05 0.58
C ARG A 42 -15.13 17.94 -0.19
N LEU A 43 -14.36 16.85 0.00
CA LEU A 43 -13.05 16.70 -0.59
C LEU A 43 -13.13 16.41 -2.08
N PRO A 44 -12.30 17.05 -2.92
CA PRO A 44 -12.08 16.60 -4.26
C PRO A 44 -11.47 15.19 -4.26
N THR A 45 -11.73 14.40 -5.28
CA THR A 45 -11.17 13.05 -5.39
C THR A 45 -9.63 13.05 -5.45
N GLU A 46 -9.04 14.08 -6.02
CA GLU A 46 -7.59 14.36 -5.97
C GLU A 46 -7.38 15.85 -5.62
N PRO A 47 -6.85 16.17 -4.44
CA PRO A 47 -6.66 17.55 -4.00
C PRO A 47 -5.46 18.23 -4.67
N ASN A 48 -4.45 17.47 -5.05
CA ASN A 48 -3.24 18.02 -5.66
C ASN A 48 -3.47 18.30 -7.15
N GLN A 49 -3.41 19.59 -7.52
CA GLN A 49 -3.63 20.01 -8.90
C GLN A 49 -2.61 19.45 -9.90
N LEU A 50 -1.37 19.17 -9.47
CA LEU A 50 -0.36 18.53 -10.29
C LEU A 50 -0.71 17.07 -10.60
N PHE A 51 -1.40 16.39 -9.67
CA PHE A 51 -1.73 14.97 -9.77
C PHE A 51 -3.10 14.72 -10.39
N THR A 52 -3.99 15.72 -10.35
CA THR A 52 -5.36 15.65 -10.89
C THR A 52 -5.46 15.10 -12.33
N PRO A 53 -4.60 15.51 -13.31
CA PRO A 53 -4.70 14.99 -14.68
C PRO A 53 -4.41 13.48 -14.81
N TYR A 54 -3.82 12.89 -13.77
CA TYR A 54 -3.35 11.50 -13.76
C TYR A 54 -4.20 10.59 -12.87
N LEU A 55 -5.33 11.09 -12.38
CA LEU A 55 -6.32 10.26 -11.69
C LEU A 55 -7.19 9.54 -12.71
N ASP A 56 -7.16 8.21 -12.75
CA ASP A 56 -7.97 7.39 -13.64
C ASP A 56 -8.75 6.31 -12.86
N LEU A 57 -10.04 6.54 -12.68
CA LEU A 57 -10.95 5.64 -11.97
C LEU A 57 -11.95 4.92 -12.88
N ARG A 58 -11.75 4.98 -14.20
CA ARG A 58 -12.70 4.43 -15.18
C ARG A 58 -12.85 2.92 -15.09
N SER A 59 -11.85 2.21 -14.56
CA SER A 59 -11.90 0.77 -14.34
C SER A 59 -12.60 0.37 -13.03
N VAL A 60 -13.21 1.32 -12.31
CA VAL A 60 -13.90 1.09 -11.04
C VAL A 60 -15.35 1.54 -11.12
N SER A 61 -16.27 0.65 -10.80
CA SER A 61 -17.68 0.98 -10.61
C SER A 61 -18.00 0.95 -9.11
N PHE A 62 -18.04 2.12 -8.48
CA PHE A 62 -18.30 2.23 -7.04
C PHE A 62 -19.71 1.78 -6.66
N GLY A 63 -20.67 1.88 -7.57
CA GLY A 63 -22.06 1.43 -7.36
C GLY A 63 -22.28 -0.06 -7.54
N ALA A 64 -21.31 -0.80 -8.10
CA ALA A 64 -21.42 -2.24 -8.34
C ALA A 64 -21.12 -3.10 -7.11
N VAL A 65 -20.69 -2.49 -6.00
CA VAL A 65 -20.34 -3.19 -4.76
C VAL A 65 -21.18 -2.67 -3.59
N THR A 66 -21.30 -3.52 -2.56
CA THR A 66 -21.83 -3.15 -1.26
C THR A 66 -20.78 -3.39 -0.18
N PRO A 67 -20.58 -2.48 0.79
CA PRO A 67 -19.71 -2.72 1.93
C PRO A 67 -20.08 -4.01 2.66
N ILE A 68 -19.06 -4.70 3.15
CA ILE A 68 -19.24 -5.85 4.04
C ILE A 68 -19.76 -5.32 5.38
N GLU A 69 -20.79 -5.97 5.91
CA GLU A 69 -21.37 -5.59 7.19
C GLU A 69 -20.41 -5.88 8.34
N PRO A 70 -20.36 -5.03 9.37
CA PRO A 70 -19.53 -5.26 10.55
C PRO A 70 -20.03 -6.44 11.38
N PHE A 71 -19.10 -7.12 12.04
CA PHE A 71 -19.43 -8.13 13.05
C PHE A 71 -19.28 -7.54 14.46
N ALA A 72 -20.21 -7.87 15.35
CA ALA A 72 -20.01 -7.61 16.77
C ALA A 72 -18.80 -8.41 17.28
N SER A 73 -18.05 -7.85 18.24
CA SER A 73 -16.81 -8.45 18.76
C SER A 73 -16.97 -9.92 19.20
N ALA A 74 -18.12 -10.29 19.79
CA ALA A 74 -18.42 -11.67 20.20
C ALA A 74 -18.61 -12.66 19.03
N GLU A 75 -18.89 -12.16 17.82
CA GLU A 75 -19.12 -12.96 16.61
C GLU A 75 -17.88 -13.03 15.71
N ALA A 76 -16.87 -12.22 16.02
CA ALA A 76 -15.64 -12.13 15.22
C ALA A 76 -14.83 -13.44 15.24
N GLY A 77 -14.97 -14.28 16.26
CA GLY A 77 -14.37 -15.60 16.41
C GLY A 77 -15.26 -16.74 15.94
N GLY A 78 -15.69 -16.75 14.67
CA GLY A 78 -16.49 -17.85 14.09
C GLY A 78 -15.75 -19.19 14.03
N GLU A 79 -16.49 -20.29 13.69
CA GLU A 79 -16.09 -21.72 13.72
C GLU A 79 -14.78 -22.12 12.99
N ALA A 80 -14.14 -21.23 12.23
CA ALA A 80 -12.77 -21.44 11.76
C ALA A 80 -11.83 -21.27 12.96
N GLY A 81 -11.22 -22.35 13.42
CA GLY A 81 -10.21 -22.32 14.48
C GLY A 81 -9.09 -21.32 14.18
N PRO A 82 -8.26 -20.96 15.18
CA PRO A 82 -7.20 -19.99 15.00
C PRO A 82 -6.31 -20.41 13.82
N GLU A 83 -6.11 -19.52 12.86
CA GLU A 83 -5.15 -19.73 11.79
C GLU A 83 -3.75 -19.92 12.42
N ALA A 84 -3.04 -20.94 11.98
CA ALA A 84 -1.73 -21.26 12.54
C ALA A 84 -0.76 -20.09 12.30
N LEU A 85 -0.01 -19.76 13.35
CA LEU A 85 1.04 -18.74 13.24
C LEU A 85 2.08 -19.18 12.21
N PRO A 86 2.39 -18.36 11.19
CA PRO A 86 3.45 -18.68 10.23
C PRO A 86 4.80 -18.87 10.94
N GLU A 87 5.60 -19.79 10.41
CA GLU A 87 6.96 -20.00 10.94
C GLU A 87 7.76 -18.68 10.85
N GLY A 88 8.42 -18.33 11.96
CA GLY A 88 9.21 -17.09 12.05
C GLY A 88 8.36 -15.81 12.18
N ALA A 89 7.06 -15.90 12.49
CA ALA A 89 6.24 -14.74 12.80
C ALA A 89 6.04 -14.56 14.31
N ALA A 90 6.10 -13.33 14.81
CA ALA A 90 5.76 -12.99 16.18
C ALA A 90 4.26 -12.98 16.44
N ALA A 91 3.49 -12.55 15.45
CA ALA A 91 2.02 -12.49 15.49
C ALA A 91 1.43 -12.65 14.08
N LEU A 92 0.19 -13.14 14.01
CA LEU A 92 -0.64 -13.12 12.82
C LEU A 92 -1.96 -12.44 13.15
N ILE A 93 -2.31 -11.43 12.37
CA ILE A 93 -3.65 -10.85 12.31
C ILE A 93 -4.15 -11.12 10.90
N SER A 94 -5.14 -11.98 10.74
CA SER A 94 -5.73 -12.28 9.43
C SER A 94 -7.18 -11.81 9.36
N VAL A 95 -7.52 -11.20 8.22
CA VAL A 95 -8.86 -10.72 7.92
C VAL A 95 -9.38 -11.44 6.68
N GLY A 96 -10.46 -12.18 6.86
CA GLY A 96 -11.10 -12.93 5.80
C GLY A 96 -11.88 -12.06 4.81
N PRO A 97 -12.30 -12.63 3.67
CA PRO A 97 -13.07 -11.93 2.64
C PRO A 97 -14.48 -11.54 3.10
N ASP A 98 -14.91 -12.02 4.24
CA ASP A 98 -16.15 -11.65 4.92
C ASP A 98 -15.95 -10.59 6.02
N GLY A 99 -14.70 -10.17 6.29
CA GLY A 99 -14.35 -9.19 7.30
C GLY A 99 -14.09 -9.78 8.70
N ARG A 100 -14.12 -11.09 8.88
CA ARG A 100 -13.79 -11.74 10.16
C ARG A 100 -12.30 -11.60 10.45
N VAL A 101 -11.98 -11.30 11.71
CA VAL A 101 -10.62 -11.10 12.19
C VAL A 101 -10.18 -12.27 13.05
N HIS A 102 -9.03 -12.84 12.77
CA HIS A 102 -8.36 -13.83 13.60
C HIS A 102 -7.02 -13.28 14.07
N VAL A 103 -6.70 -13.48 15.35
CA VAL A 103 -5.43 -13.04 15.93
C VAL A 103 -4.74 -14.21 16.60
N SER A 104 -3.52 -14.49 16.19
CA SER A 104 -2.62 -15.48 16.80
C SER A 104 -1.33 -14.79 17.25
N LEU A 105 -0.96 -14.94 18.53
CA LEU A 105 0.27 -14.38 19.09
C LEU A 105 1.25 -15.50 19.41
N GLY A 106 2.52 -15.30 19.03
CA GLY A 106 3.63 -16.13 19.46
C GLY A 106 4.06 -15.84 20.89
N ASP A 107 4.92 -16.68 21.45
CA ASP A 107 5.38 -16.54 22.83
C ASP A 107 6.23 -15.28 23.04
N THR A 108 7.05 -14.91 22.07
CA THR A 108 7.84 -13.66 22.08
C THR A 108 6.92 -12.43 22.12
N ALA A 109 5.87 -12.41 21.30
CA ALA A 109 4.89 -11.33 21.27
C ALA A 109 4.14 -11.18 22.61
N ARG A 110 3.73 -12.31 23.20
CA ARG A 110 3.09 -12.33 24.53
C ARG A 110 4.03 -11.84 25.62
N ALA A 111 5.29 -12.29 25.59
CA ALA A 111 6.28 -11.96 26.61
C ALA A 111 6.60 -10.46 26.67
N ILE A 112 6.61 -9.76 25.53
CA ILE A 112 6.82 -8.30 25.49
C ILE A 112 5.54 -7.50 25.76
N GLY A 113 4.37 -8.15 25.85
CA GLY A 113 3.08 -7.47 26.02
C GLY A 113 2.55 -6.82 24.74
N LEU A 114 2.83 -7.38 23.56
CA LEU A 114 2.25 -6.95 22.31
C LEU A 114 0.72 -6.95 22.42
N VAL A 115 0.11 -5.83 22.06
CA VAL A 115 -1.35 -5.71 21.89
C VAL A 115 -1.66 -5.79 20.39
N ALA A 116 -2.44 -6.78 19.97
CA ALA A 116 -2.95 -6.90 18.62
C ALA A 116 -4.42 -7.34 18.72
N TRP A 117 -5.34 -6.39 18.66
CA TRP A 117 -6.75 -6.57 18.97
C TRP A 117 -7.66 -5.89 17.94
N THR A 118 -8.92 -6.33 17.88
CA THR A 118 -9.95 -5.57 17.17
C THR A 118 -10.24 -4.25 17.88
N PHE A 119 -10.84 -3.29 17.19
CA PHE A 119 -11.29 -2.04 17.83
C PHE A 119 -12.31 -2.31 18.92
N GLY A 120 -13.21 -3.29 18.73
CA GLY A 120 -14.16 -3.67 19.78
C GLY A 120 -13.47 -4.08 21.08
N ASP A 121 -12.44 -4.94 20.99
CA ASP A 121 -11.71 -5.44 22.15
C ASP A 121 -10.88 -4.35 22.85
N ILE A 122 -10.14 -3.53 22.07
CA ILE A 122 -9.31 -2.47 22.67
C ILE A 122 -10.14 -1.37 23.29
N LEU A 123 -11.25 -0.98 22.68
CA LEU A 123 -12.15 0.05 23.19
C LEU A 123 -12.86 -0.37 24.47
N ALA A 124 -13.18 -1.67 24.59
CA ALA A 124 -13.80 -2.22 25.80
C ALA A 124 -12.82 -2.39 26.96
N THR A 125 -11.53 -2.62 26.67
CA THR A 125 -10.56 -3.11 27.66
C THR A 125 -9.49 -2.07 28.01
N ARG A 126 -8.91 -1.39 26.99
CA ARG A 126 -7.80 -0.45 27.14
C ARG A 126 -7.91 0.76 26.19
N PRO A 127 -9.03 1.51 26.22
CA PRO A 127 -9.25 2.65 25.32
C PRO A 127 -8.17 3.73 25.43
N GLU A 128 -7.48 3.83 26.58
CA GLU A 128 -6.41 4.78 26.81
C GLU A 128 -5.20 4.61 25.86
N LEU A 129 -5.03 3.46 25.22
CA LEU A 129 -3.94 3.22 24.26
C LEU A 129 -4.29 3.77 22.87
N VAL A 130 -5.53 3.69 22.44
CA VAL A 130 -5.94 4.05 21.07
C VAL A 130 -6.56 5.43 20.97
N ARG A 131 -7.33 5.85 21.98
CA ARG A 131 -8.04 7.11 21.97
C ARG A 131 -7.16 8.35 21.74
N PRO A 132 -6.01 8.52 22.43
CA PRO A 132 -5.15 9.70 22.22
C PRO A 132 -4.61 9.81 20.79
N ILE A 133 -4.37 8.67 20.12
CA ILE A 133 -3.86 8.64 18.75
C ILE A 133 -4.95 9.11 17.78
N ILE A 134 -6.15 8.55 17.91
CA ILE A 134 -7.27 8.87 17.04
C ILE A 134 -7.75 10.33 17.26
N GLU A 135 -7.93 10.77 18.50
CA GLU A 135 -8.36 12.15 18.81
C GLU A 135 -7.33 13.20 18.38
N ALA A 136 -6.02 12.85 18.37
CA ALA A 136 -5.01 13.76 17.85
C ALA A 136 -5.15 14.03 16.34
N GLY A 137 -5.80 13.11 15.59
CA GLY A 137 -6.11 13.26 14.17
C GLY A 137 -4.91 13.37 13.24
N ARG A 138 -3.69 13.05 13.71
CA ARG A 138 -2.43 13.28 12.99
C ARG A 138 -2.01 12.12 12.10
N THR A 139 -2.66 10.98 12.25
CA THR A 139 -2.30 9.73 11.55
C THR A 139 -3.17 9.46 10.33
N VAL A 140 -4.09 10.35 9.99
CA VAL A 140 -4.94 10.28 8.78
C VAL A 140 -4.74 11.53 7.95
N PRO A 141 -4.46 11.41 6.64
CA PRO A 141 -4.42 12.56 5.74
C PRO A 141 -5.81 13.22 5.69
N GLU A 142 -5.87 14.51 6.02
CA GLU A 142 -7.14 15.24 6.05
C GLU A 142 -7.70 15.47 4.64
N ASP A 143 -6.85 15.45 3.63
CA ASP A 143 -7.14 15.76 2.24
C ASP A 143 -7.32 14.51 1.35
N ASP A 144 -7.20 13.30 1.90
CA ASP A 144 -7.37 12.06 1.15
C ASP A 144 -8.81 11.54 1.23
N ALA A 145 -9.60 11.76 0.18
CA ALA A 145 -10.98 11.30 0.11
C ALA A 145 -11.12 9.78 0.28
N PHE A 146 -10.16 8.98 -0.20
CA PHE A 146 -10.17 7.52 -0.07
C PHE A 146 -9.90 7.09 1.40
N GLY A 147 -8.94 7.72 2.04
CA GLY A 147 -8.67 7.51 3.46
C GLY A 147 -9.85 7.93 4.33
N GLN A 148 -10.49 9.07 4.03
CA GLN A 148 -11.68 9.51 4.76
C GLN A 148 -12.87 8.56 4.56
N ALA A 149 -13.06 7.98 3.37
CA ALA A 149 -14.08 6.97 3.12
C ALA A 149 -13.86 5.70 3.97
N ALA A 150 -12.63 5.19 3.99
CA ALA A 150 -12.28 4.04 4.83
C ALA A 150 -12.47 4.37 6.33
N ARG A 151 -11.98 5.52 6.79
CA ARG A 151 -12.12 5.98 8.17
C ARG A 151 -13.59 6.10 8.61
N ALA A 152 -14.45 6.68 7.77
CA ALA A 152 -15.87 6.88 8.06
C ALA A 152 -16.67 5.57 8.09
N LEU A 153 -16.30 4.58 7.26
CA LEU A 153 -17.16 3.44 6.95
C LEU A 153 -16.50 2.08 7.22
N ALA A 154 -15.29 2.05 7.84
CA ALA A 154 -14.62 0.81 8.17
C ALA A 154 -15.53 -0.12 8.98
N SER A 155 -15.75 -1.33 8.43
CA SER A 155 -16.43 -2.43 9.12
C SER A 155 -15.47 -3.31 9.92
N VAL A 156 -14.15 -3.16 9.68
CA VAL A 156 -13.06 -3.85 10.39
C VAL A 156 -12.10 -2.82 10.95
N GLY A 157 -11.87 -2.85 12.27
CA GLY A 157 -10.86 -2.05 12.95
C GLY A 157 -9.85 -2.92 13.67
N ILE A 158 -8.57 -2.64 13.48
CA ILE A 158 -7.44 -3.36 14.12
C ILE A 158 -6.56 -2.35 14.84
N PHE A 159 -6.20 -2.66 16.07
CA PHE A 159 -5.22 -1.92 16.85
C PHE A 159 -4.02 -2.79 17.19
N ILE A 160 -2.81 -2.27 16.90
CA ILE A 160 -1.53 -2.91 17.20
C ILE A 160 -0.70 -1.93 18.03
N HIS A 161 -0.22 -2.38 19.19
CA HIS A 161 0.66 -1.57 20.02
C HIS A 161 1.86 -2.37 20.52
N VAL A 162 3.05 -1.86 20.22
CA VAL A 162 4.31 -2.38 20.74
C VAL A 162 4.74 -1.51 21.92
N PRO A 163 4.86 -2.06 23.13
CA PRO A 163 5.20 -1.30 24.33
C PRO A 163 6.57 -0.63 24.25
N ALA A 164 6.76 0.44 25.03
CA ALA A 164 8.03 1.17 25.09
C ALA A 164 9.19 0.25 25.46
N GLY A 165 10.32 0.41 24.76
CA GLY A 165 11.54 -0.37 24.95
C GLY A 165 11.46 -1.82 24.46
N ALA A 166 10.32 -2.27 23.98
CA ALA A 166 10.16 -3.62 23.44
C ALA A 166 10.77 -3.73 22.03
N ALA A 167 11.40 -4.86 21.72
CA ALA A 167 11.93 -5.14 20.38
C ALA A 167 11.45 -6.51 19.90
N LEU A 168 10.84 -6.52 18.71
CA LEU A 168 10.43 -7.72 18.00
C LEU A 168 11.40 -7.97 16.85
N ALA A 169 12.09 -9.11 16.89
CA ALA A 169 12.95 -9.56 15.80
C ALA A 169 12.14 -10.23 14.67
N ASP A 170 11.06 -10.93 15.06
CA ASP A 170 10.17 -11.60 14.12
C ASP A 170 9.00 -10.67 13.71
N PRO A 171 8.49 -10.76 12.47
CA PRO A 171 7.46 -9.88 11.98
C PRO A 171 6.07 -10.11 12.61
N ILE A 172 5.33 -9.01 12.76
CA ILE A 172 3.88 -9.03 12.91
C ILE A 172 3.30 -9.17 11.51
N VAL A 173 2.66 -10.28 11.20
CA VAL A 173 2.00 -10.50 9.90
C VAL A 173 0.57 -9.97 9.95
N LEU A 174 0.24 -9.06 9.05
CA LEU A 174 -1.11 -8.53 8.84
C LEU A 174 -1.62 -8.97 7.47
N ARG A 175 -2.54 -9.93 7.44
CA ARG A 175 -3.05 -10.52 6.20
C ARG A 175 -4.46 -10.05 5.88
N TRP A 176 -4.64 -9.46 4.72
CA TRP A 176 -5.92 -9.08 4.16
C TRP A 176 -6.31 -10.01 3.02
N THR A 177 -7.44 -10.69 3.15
CA THR A 177 -8.01 -11.48 2.07
C THR A 177 -9.23 -10.75 1.53
N ALA A 178 -9.18 -10.31 0.27
CA ALA A 178 -10.29 -9.60 -0.37
C ALA A 178 -10.54 -10.12 -1.79
N GLY A 179 -11.61 -9.63 -2.45
CA GLY A 179 -11.91 -10.01 -3.82
C GLY A 179 -13.25 -10.73 -3.99
N LYS A 180 -14.10 -10.77 -2.95
CA LYS A 180 -15.46 -11.28 -3.08
C LYS A 180 -16.27 -10.39 -4.00
N ALA A 181 -16.74 -10.95 -5.13
CA ALA A 181 -17.52 -10.21 -6.13
C ALA A 181 -18.74 -9.51 -5.53
N GLY A 182 -19.00 -8.28 -5.94
CA GLY A 182 -20.09 -7.44 -5.44
C GLY A 182 -19.86 -6.90 -4.01
N LYS A 183 -18.67 -7.07 -3.43
CA LYS A 183 -18.37 -6.62 -2.07
C LYS A 183 -17.21 -5.64 -1.99
N ALA A 184 -17.31 -4.73 -1.02
CA ALA A 184 -16.23 -3.84 -0.61
C ALA A 184 -15.87 -4.11 0.85
N LEU A 185 -14.61 -4.50 1.11
CA LEU A 185 -14.06 -4.62 2.45
C LEU A 185 -13.42 -3.28 2.84
N LEU A 186 -13.95 -2.63 3.88
CA LEU A 186 -13.40 -1.38 4.41
C LEU A 186 -12.76 -1.63 5.77
N SER A 187 -11.50 -1.23 5.91
CA SER A 187 -10.69 -1.49 7.08
C SER A 187 -9.94 -0.27 7.59
N ARG A 188 -9.71 -0.25 8.90
CA ARG A 188 -8.91 0.76 9.60
C ARG A 188 -7.92 0.06 10.53
N THR A 189 -6.63 0.28 10.32
CA THR A 189 -5.57 -0.22 11.20
C THR A 189 -4.89 0.95 11.89
N VAL A 190 -4.75 0.89 13.20
CA VAL A 190 -3.93 1.83 13.97
C VAL A 190 -2.75 1.05 14.56
N LEU A 191 -1.54 1.46 14.23
CA LEU A 191 -0.28 0.88 14.70
C LEU A 191 0.48 1.91 15.53
N SER A 192 0.80 1.57 16.76
CA SER A 192 1.53 2.44 17.68
C SER A 192 2.79 1.76 18.22
N LEU A 193 3.91 2.46 18.16
CA LEU A 193 5.15 2.04 18.81
C LEU A 193 5.49 3.01 19.95
N GLY A 194 5.63 2.46 21.16
CA GLY A 194 6.08 3.20 22.32
C GLY A 194 7.52 3.72 22.19
N GLU A 195 7.97 4.53 23.13
CA GLU A 195 9.34 5.11 23.12
C GLU A 195 10.41 4.02 23.02
N ALA A 196 11.34 4.20 22.05
CA ALA A 196 12.43 3.26 21.73
C ALA A 196 11.97 1.83 21.40
N ALA A 197 10.70 1.62 21.06
CA ALA A 197 10.21 0.32 20.62
C ALA A 197 10.65 0.02 19.18
N GLN A 198 10.84 -1.28 18.86
CA GLN A 198 11.25 -1.74 17.54
C GLN A 198 10.32 -2.87 17.07
N ALA A 199 9.86 -2.78 15.81
CA ALA A 199 9.00 -3.79 15.22
C ALA A 199 9.20 -3.92 13.71
N LEU A 200 8.92 -5.14 13.23
CA LEU A 200 8.74 -5.43 11.81
C LEU A 200 7.26 -5.76 11.58
N VAL A 201 6.66 -5.17 10.56
CA VAL A 201 5.31 -5.49 10.10
C VAL A 201 5.40 -6.00 8.67
N PHE A 202 4.74 -7.12 8.41
CA PHE A 202 4.59 -7.66 7.07
C PHE A 202 3.10 -7.70 6.71
N GLU A 203 2.68 -6.77 5.85
CA GLU A 203 1.32 -6.70 5.34
C GLU A 203 1.19 -7.49 4.05
N GLU A 204 0.32 -8.49 4.05
CA GLU A 204 -0.02 -9.31 2.89
C GLU A 204 -1.44 -9.00 2.41
N GLN A 205 -1.60 -8.67 1.14
CA GLN A 205 -2.89 -8.42 0.52
C GLN A 205 -3.10 -9.44 -0.60
N VAL A 206 -3.97 -10.43 -0.37
CA VAL A 206 -4.14 -11.61 -1.23
C VAL A 206 -5.58 -11.77 -1.71
N GLY A 207 -5.77 -12.35 -2.90
CA GLY A 207 -7.08 -12.64 -3.46
C GLY A 207 -7.80 -13.77 -2.70
N SER A 208 -9.14 -13.71 -2.61
CA SER A 208 -9.98 -14.65 -1.86
C SER A 208 -10.05 -16.06 -2.47
N ASP A 209 -9.67 -16.21 -3.73
CA ASP A 209 -9.70 -17.47 -4.49
C ASP A 209 -8.31 -18.07 -4.72
N GLY A 210 -7.28 -17.48 -4.08
CA GLY A 210 -5.89 -17.85 -4.33
C GLY A 210 -5.39 -17.44 -5.71
N SER A 211 -6.19 -16.65 -6.46
CA SER A 211 -5.77 -16.11 -7.74
C SER A 211 -4.62 -15.13 -7.51
N VAL A 212 -3.57 -15.36 -8.25
CA VAL A 212 -2.44 -14.41 -8.36
C VAL A 212 -2.86 -13.30 -9.30
N GLY A 213 -2.58 -12.05 -8.92
CA GLY A 213 -2.92 -10.88 -9.73
C GLY A 213 -2.19 -10.78 -11.05
N THR A 214 -2.19 -11.85 -11.86
CA THR A 214 -1.71 -11.79 -13.25
C THR A 214 -2.74 -11.03 -14.08
N GLY A 215 -2.30 -9.99 -14.76
CA GLY A 215 -3.16 -9.08 -15.52
C GLY A 215 -3.80 -9.66 -16.79
N ASP A 216 -3.56 -10.92 -17.09
CA ASP A 216 -4.22 -11.64 -18.16
C ASP A 216 -5.49 -12.33 -17.65
N ALA A 217 -6.30 -11.57 -16.93
CA ALA A 217 -7.66 -11.98 -16.74
C ALA A 217 -8.32 -11.90 -18.10
N GLY A 218 -8.67 -13.04 -18.64
CA GLY A 218 -9.65 -13.14 -19.73
C GLY A 218 -11.03 -12.63 -19.32
N SER A 219 -11.09 -11.83 -18.26
CA SER A 219 -12.23 -11.05 -17.83
C SER A 219 -12.40 -9.91 -18.84
N GLU A 220 -13.36 -10.07 -19.73
CA GLU A 220 -13.90 -8.99 -20.56
C GLU A 220 -14.60 -7.92 -19.70
N ALA A 221 -14.64 -8.08 -18.37
CA ALA A 221 -15.21 -7.13 -17.45
C ALA A 221 -14.47 -5.78 -17.57
N GLU A 222 -15.18 -4.74 -17.97
CA GLU A 222 -14.63 -3.40 -18.12
C GLU A 222 -14.24 -2.77 -16.77
N ALA A 223 -14.81 -3.24 -15.64
CA ALA A 223 -14.61 -2.69 -14.31
C ALA A 223 -14.36 -3.77 -13.26
N ALA A 224 -13.70 -3.38 -12.17
CA ALA A 224 -13.49 -4.23 -11.01
C ALA A 224 -14.82 -4.64 -10.37
N THR A 225 -14.94 -5.94 -10.03
CA THR A 225 -16.13 -6.53 -9.39
C THR A 225 -16.05 -6.59 -7.88
N ALA A 226 -14.87 -6.40 -7.30
CA ALA A 226 -14.62 -6.36 -5.87
C ALA A 226 -13.77 -5.14 -5.48
N GLN A 227 -13.89 -4.70 -4.23
CA GLN A 227 -13.10 -3.57 -3.74
C GLN A 227 -12.54 -3.83 -2.34
N TRP A 228 -11.32 -3.33 -2.11
CA TRP A 228 -10.72 -3.22 -0.78
C TRP A 228 -10.32 -1.77 -0.52
N TRP A 229 -10.65 -1.29 0.68
CA TRP A 229 -10.37 0.06 1.14
C TRP A 229 -9.71 -0.03 2.51
N GLY A 230 -8.51 0.47 2.65
CA GLY A 230 -7.79 0.37 3.92
C GLY A 230 -7.05 1.63 4.30
N THR A 231 -7.15 2.01 5.58
CA THR A 231 -6.24 2.96 6.20
C THR A 231 -5.28 2.24 7.13
N THR A 232 -4.01 2.66 7.11
CA THR A 232 -3.00 2.26 8.09
C THR A 232 -2.41 3.51 8.72
N GLU A 233 -2.77 3.74 9.97
CA GLU A 233 -2.44 4.91 10.78
C GLU A 233 -1.31 4.54 11.73
N ILE A 234 -0.14 5.19 11.60
CA ILE A 234 1.06 4.83 12.36
C ILE A 234 1.49 6.00 13.23
N ASP A 235 1.63 5.76 14.53
CA ASP A 235 2.19 6.70 15.49
C ASP A 235 3.46 6.16 16.12
N LEU A 236 4.61 6.80 15.82
CA LEU A 236 5.92 6.41 16.31
C LEU A 236 6.38 7.38 17.39
N ALA A 237 6.48 6.91 18.62
CA ALA A 237 7.03 7.68 19.74
C ALA A 237 8.54 7.92 19.57
N ALA A 238 9.14 8.71 20.46
CA ALA A 238 10.56 9.08 20.36
C ALA A 238 11.47 7.84 20.31
N GLY A 239 12.38 7.83 19.34
CA GLY A 239 13.35 6.75 19.13
C GLY A 239 12.75 5.42 18.66
N ALA A 240 11.46 5.37 18.34
CA ALA A 240 10.82 4.16 17.82
C ALA A 240 11.31 3.83 16.40
N VAL A 241 11.47 2.54 16.10
CA VAL A 241 11.93 2.02 14.81
C VAL A 241 10.90 1.05 14.24
N LEU A 242 10.35 1.37 13.09
CA LEU A 242 9.41 0.52 12.37
C LEU A 242 9.97 0.14 11.00
N GLU A 243 9.98 -1.15 10.70
CA GLU A 243 10.15 -1.68 9.35
C GLU A 243 8.80 -2.22 8.87
N PHE A 244 8.25 -1.62 7.82
CA PHE A 244 6.94 -1.99 7.28
C PHE A 244 7.10 -2.47 5.84
N THR A 245 6.86 -3.76 5.61
CA THR A 245 6.81 -4.35 4.27
C THR A 245 5.37 -4.63 3.90
N GLY A 246 4.93 -4.16 2.72
CA GLY A 246 3.60 -4.42 2.17
C GLY A 246 3.68 -5.08 0.80
N GLU A 247 2.97 -6.20 0.62
CA GLU A 247 2.83 -6.88 -0.66
C GLU A 247 1.36 -6.92 -1.07
N GLN A 248 1.02 -6.27 -2.18
CA GLN A 248 -0.33 -6.27 -2.72
C GLN A 248 -0.38 -7.16 -3.96
N ASP A 249 -1.09 -8.30 -3.82
CA ASP A 249 -1.32 -9.30 -4.86
C ASP A 249 -2.80 -9.73 -4.90
N PHE A 250 -3.73 -8.76 -4.84
CA PHE A 250 -5.14 -9.04 -5.00
C PHE A 250 -5.46 -9.60 -6.39
N GLY A 251 -6.52 -10.38 -6.48
CA GLY A 251 -7.02 -10.92 -7.74
C GLY A 251 -7.32 -9.85 -8.80
N PRO A 252 -7.31 -10.23 -10.09
CA PRO A 252 -7.36 -9.29 -11.22
C PRO A 252 -8.66 -8.47 -11.30
N ASP A 253 -9.72 -8.89 -10.62
CA ASP A 253 -11.02 -8.22 -10.60
C ASP A 253 -11.21 -7.31 -9.36
N THR A 254 -10.16 -7.06 -8.60
CA THR A 254 -10.19 -6.24 -7.39
C THR A 254 -9.63 -4.85 -7.65
N ALA A 255 -10.35 -3.82 -7.20
CA ALA A 255 -9.82 -2.47 -7.03
C ALA A 255 -9.42 -2.26 -5.57
N ALA A 256 -8.18 -1.83 -5.34
CA ALA A 256 -7.64 -1.60 -4.01
C ALA A 256 -7.28 -0.13 -3.79
N PHE A 257 -7.70 0.40 -2.64
CA PHE A 257 -7.43 1.78 -2.21
C PHE A 257 -6.76 1.74 -0.84
N ALA A 258 -5.45 1.97 -0.82
CA ALA A 258 -4.63 1.97 0.38
C ALA A 258 -4.21 3.40 0.74
N SER A 259 -4.50 3.82 1.96
CA SER A 259 -4.04 5.09 2.52
C SER A 259 -3.21 4.80 3.77
N ARG A 260 -1.93 5.08 3.75
CA ARG A 260 -1.01 4.85 4.86
C ARG A 260 -0.42 6.17 5.31
N ARG A 261 -0.39 6.43 6.62
CA ARG A 261 0.28 7.60 7.16
C ARG A 261 1.08 7.24 8.41
N ALA A 262 2.35 7.67 8.43
CA ALA A 262 3.20 7.57 9.61
C ALA A 262 3.53 8.97 10.14
N ARG A 263 3.30 9.16 11.45
CA ARG A 263 3.76 10.30 12.21
C ARG A 263 4.99 9.89 13.03
N LEU A 264 6.08 10.65 12.91
CA LEU A 264 7.35 10.34 13.53
C LEU A 264 7.73 11.40 14.57
N ALA A 265 7.83 10.99 15.83
CA ALA A 265 8.36 11.82 16.89
C ALA A 265 9.91 11.92 16.80
N ARG A 266 10.53 12.56 17.79
CA ARG A 266 11.99 12.80 17.84
C ARG A 266 12.78 11.49 17.69
N ASP A 267 13.76 11.51 16.76
CA ASP A 267 14.67 10.40 16.47
C ASP A 267 13.95 9.08 16.08
N ALA A 268 12.64 9.11 15.79
CA ALA A 268 11.91 7.97 15.29
C ALA A 268 12.24 7.69 13.83
N SER A 269 12.14 6.44 13.42
CA SER A 269 12.39 6.03 12.04
C SER A 269 11.36 5.05 11.50
N VAL A 270 11.00 5.21 10.22
CA VAL A 270 10.23 4.23 9.47
C VAL A 270 10.95 3.85 8.18
N ALA A 271 11.00 2.54 7.91
CA ALA A 271 11.42 2.00 6.63
C ALA A 271 10.23 1.31 5.95
N TRP A 272 9.73 1.90 4.87
CA TRP A 272 8.69 1.32 4.04
C TRP A 272 9.28 0.52 2.90
N ALA A 273 8.72 -0.66 2.63
CA ALA A 273 8.98 -1.44 1.44
C ALA A 273 7.65 -1.95 0.89
N ILE A 274 7.14 -1.33 -0.19
CA ILE A 274 5.81 -1.61 -0.71
C ILE A 274 5.91 -2.15 -2.14
N ALA A 275 5.28 -3.31 -2.38
CA ALA A 275 5.18 -3.92 -3.69
C ALA A 275 3.72 -4.01 -4.13
N SER A 276 3.41 -3.44 -5.28
CA SER A 276 2.09 -3.38 -5.89
C SER A 276 2.12 -4.17 -7.20
N VAL A 277 1.53 -5.36 -7.19
CA VAL A 277 1.59 -6.27 -8.34
C VAL A 277 0.24 -6.81 -8.78
N GLY A 278 -0.77 -6.81 -7.92
CA GLY A 278 -2.10 -7.37 -8.17
C GLY A 278 -3.18 -6.33 -8.43
N GLY A 279 -4.41 -6.82 -8.59
CA GLY A 279 -5.61 -6.00 -8.77
C GLY A 279 -5.83 -5.48 -10.18
N ARG A 280 -7.03 -5.00 -10.46
CA ARG A 280 -7.38 -4.24 -11.67
C ARG A 280 -6.87 -2.80 -11.57
N LEU A 281 -7.08 -2.22 -10.41
CA LEU A 281 -6.57 -0.91 -10.02
C LEU A 281 -6.01 -0.99 -8.61
N HIS A 282 -4.82 -0.46 -8.39
CA HIS A 282 -4.29 -0.23 -7.07
C HIS A 282 -3.89 1.25 -6.92
N ARG A 283 -4.63 1.98 -6.07
CA ARG A 283 -4.22 3.29 -5.58
C ARG A 283 -3.58 3.12 -4.21
N SER A 284 -2.30 3.43 -4.12
CA SER A 284 -1.52 3.46 -2.87
C SER A 284 -1.11 4.90 -2.58
N ARG A 285 -1.45 5.40 -1.41
CA ARG A 285 -0.95 6.67 -0.89
C ARG A 285 -0.19 6.42 0.41
N VAL A 286 1.04 6.92 0.48
CA VAL A 286 1.88 6.86 1.68
C VAL A 286 2.23 8.28 2.09
N ASP A 287 1.84 8.68 3.29
CA ASP A 287 2.14 9.98 3.88
C ASP A 287 3.12 9.81 5.04
N ASN A 288 4.18 10.61 5.05
CA ASN A 288 5.17 10.63 6.12
C ASN A 288 5.21 12.02 6.75
N GLU A 289 4.98 12.12 8.06
CA GLU A 289 5.05 13.37 8.81
C GLU A 289 6.20 13.32 9.82
N LEU A 290 7.29 14.01 9.48
CA LEU A 290 8.50 14.04 10.29
C LEU A 290 8.41 15.22 11.28
N ASP A 291 7.63 15.04 12.34
CA ASP A 291 7.34 16.05 13.36
C ASP A 291 8.55 16.31 14.26
N GLY A 292 9.24 15.24 14.65
CA GLY A 292 10.31 15.31 15.62
C GLY A 292 11.67 15.61 14.98
N ARG A 293 12.54 16.27 15.75
CA ARG A 293 13.95 16.45 15.35
C ARG A 293 14.60 15.10 15.12
N GLY A 294 15.41 14.98 14.05
CA GLY A 294 16.16 13.76 13.73
C GLY A 294 15.30 12.62 13.17
N ALA A 295 13.99 12.81 12.97
CA ALA A 295 13.12 11.80 12.39
C ALA A 295 13.59 11.38 10.99
N THR A 296 13.50 10.08 10.67
CA THR A 296 14.04 9.51 9.44
C THR A 296 13.02 8.62 8.73
N VAL A 297 12.89 8.80 7.42
CA VAL A 297 12.08 7.96 6.53
C VAL A 297 12.95 7.35 5.44
N ARG A 298 12.83 6.04 5.25
CA ARG A 298 13.25 5.36 4.02
C ARG A 298 12.02 4.74 3.39
N GLN A 299 11.81 4.99 2.11
CA GLN A 299 10.68 4.41 1.39
C GLN A 299 11.17 3.82 0.08
N VAL A 300 10.86 2.55 -0.14
CA VAL A 300 11.01 1.92 -1.45
C VAL A 300 9.67 1.39 -1.90
N GLU A 301 9.35 1.62 -3.17
CA GLU A 301 8.08 1.20 -3.76
C GLU A 301 8.29 0.57 -5.14
N ILE A 302 7.63 -0.55 -5.39
CA ILE A 302 7.62 -1.24 -6.68
C ILE A 302 6.21 -1.31 -7.21
N GLY A 303 6.02 -0.92 -8.48
CA GLY A 303 4.85 -1.25 -9.27
C GLY A 303 5.22 -2.16 -10.43
N PHE A 304 4.57 -3.33 -10.56
CA PHE A 304 4.72 -4.17 -11.75
C PHE A 304 3.36 -4.43 -12.38
N GLY A 305 3.11 -3.78 -13.52
CA GLY A 305 1.83 -3.87 -14.24
C GLY A 305 1.92 -4.66 -15.52
N ASP A 306 0.91 -5.51 -15.75
CA ASP A 306 0.68 -6.23 -17.00
C ASP A 306 -0.79 -6.08 -17.47
N GLY A 307 -1.13 -6.66 -18.61
CA GLY A 307 -2.49 -6.64 -19.14
C GLY A 307 -3.08 -5.23 -19.22
N ARG A 308 -4.13 -4.94 -18.47
CA ARG A 308 -4.81 -3.64 -18.38
C ARG A 308 -4.78 -3.03 -16.98
N GLN A 309 -3.91 -3.52 -16.11
CA GLN A 309 -3.81 -3.04 -14.74
C GLN A 309 -3.45 -1.55 -14.68
N LEU A 310 -3.92 -0.89 -13.64
CA LEU A 310 -3.58 0.49 -13.33
C LEU A 310 -3.02 0.59 -11.90
N PHE A 311 -1.86 1.20 -11.80
CA PHE A 311 -1.21 1.53 -10.53
C PHE A 311 -1.12 3.04 -10.40
N ASP A 312 -1.64 3.56 -9.30
CA ASP A 312 -1.56 4.96 -8.88
C ASP A 312 -0.83 5.01 -7.53
N LEU A 313 0.47 5.21 -7.60
CA LEU A 313 1.38 5.17 -6.46
C LEU A 313 1.76 6.60 -6.09
N THR A 314 1.38 7.04 -4.90
CA THR A 314 1.57 8.41 -4.47
C THR A 314 2.27 8.45 -3.11
N SER A 315 3.33 9.23 -2.99
CA SER A 315 4.01 9.48 -1.72
C SER A 315 4.00 10.97 -1.37
N TYR A 316 3.69 11.26 -0.11
CA TYR A 316 3.84 12.59 0.49
C TYR A 316 4.81 12.49 1.66
N THR A 317 5.77 13.40 1.72
CA THR A 317 6.71 13.46 2.85
C THR A 317 6.86 14.89 3.30
N ARG A 318 6.42 15.16 4.53
CA ARG A 318 6.43 16.48 5.13
C ARG A 318 7.48 16.55 6.23
N HIS A 319 8.49 17.39 6.01
CA HIS A 319 9.52 17.70 7.00
C HIS A 319 9.06 18.89 7.84
N ILE A 320 8.90 18.69 9.16
CA ILE A 320 8.48 19.70 10.13
C ILE A 320 9.57 19.93 11.18
N GLY A 321 10.11 18.84 11.72
CA GLY A 321 11.22 18.86 12.66
C GLY A 321 12.54 19.25 12.03
N GLN A 322 13.51 19.65 12.84
CA GLN A 322 14.87 19.96 12.41
C GLN A 322 15.69 18.67 12.19
N ASP A 323 16.71 18.76 11.33
CA ASP A 323 17.67 17.68 11.06
C ASP A 323 17.00 16.35 10.59
N THR A 324 15.84 16.47 9.94
CA THR A 324 15.08 15.31 9.44
C THR A 324 15.64 14.79 8.11
N THR A 325 15.48 13.49 7.87
CA THR A 325 16.02 12.83 6.67
C THR A 325 14.95 12.01 5.98
N SER A 326 14.87 12.09 4.63
CA SER A 326 14.08 11.16 3.83
C SER A 326 14.79 10.71 2.56
N ASP A 327 14.68 9.40 2.25
CA ASP A 327 15.19 8.77 1.03
C ASP A 327 14.08 7.91 0.42
N LEU A 328 13.45 8.41 -0.66
CA LEU A 328 12.32 7.79 -1.32
C LEU A 328 12.72 7.32 -2.72
N LEU A 329 12.46 6.05 -3.03
CA LEU A 329 12.76 5.46 -4.32
C LEU A 329 11.59 4.60 -4.81
N SER A 330 10.93 5.04 -5.87
CA SER A 330 9.85 4.30 -6.53
C SER A 330 10.29 3.80 -7.90
N LYS A 331 10.04 2.53 -8.20
CA LYS A 331 10.34 1.91 -9.50
C LYS A 331 9.13 1.20 -10.06
N GLY A 332 8.78 1.51 -11.31
CA GLY A 332 7.70 0.87 -12.06
C GLY A 332 8.19 0.09 -13.27
N VAL A 333 7.60 -1.08 -13.50
CA VAL A 333 7.77 -1.84 -14.76
C VAL A 333 6.38 -2.11 -15.33
N PHE A 334 6.15 -1.73 -16.59
CA PHE A 334 4.84 -1.83 -17.21
C PHE A 334 4.91 -2.51 -18.58
N THR A 335 4.03 -3.49 -18.78
CA THR A 335 3.91 -4.26 -20.03
C THR A 335 2.46 -4.33 -20.49
N GLY A 336 2.17 -4.88 -21.66
CA GLY A 336 0.83 -4.96 -22.22
C GLY A 336 0.21 -3.57 -22.44
N ARG A 337 -0.95 -3.34 -21.86
CA ARG A 337 -1.69 -2.08 -21.85
C ARG A 337 -1.78 -1.47 -20.45
N SER A 338 -0.96 -1.95 -19.54
CA SER A 338 -0.95 -1.46 -18.16
C SER A 338 -0.51 -0.01 -18.08
N ARG A 339 -0.89 0.63 -16.98
CA ARG A 339 -0.59 2.04 -16.71
C ARG A 339 -0.04 2.21 -15.32
N GLY A 340 0.98 3.04 -15.17
CA GLY A 340 1.56 3.43 -13.88
C GLY A 340 1.65 4.94 -13.75
N TYR A 341 1.09 5.46 -12.68
CA TYR A 341 1.27 6.85 -12.25
C TYR A 341 2.07 6.79 -10.93
N ILE A 342 3.28 7.32 -10.96
CA ILE A 342 4.14 7.41 -9.78
C ILE A 342 4.28 8.89 -9.46
N LYS A 343 3.84 9.29 -8.27
CA LYS A 343 3.70 10.69 -7.87
C LYS A 343 4.32 10.89 -6.51
N GLY A 344 5.12 11.92 -6.37
CA GLY A 344 5.75 12.25 -5.09
C GLY A 344 5.75 13.73 -4.80
N MET A 345 5.49 14.08 -3.54
CA MET A 345 5.56 15.43 -3.02
C MET A 345 6.41 15.43 -1.75
N ILE A 346 7.47 16.22 -1.74
CA ILE A 346 8.21 16.53 -0.52
C ILE A 346 7.93 17.98 -0.17
N GLU A 347 7.44 18.19 1.04
CA GLU A 347 7.23 19.51 1.63
C GLU A 347 8.25 19.76 2.74
N ILE A 348 8.99 20.85 2.68
CA ILE A 348 9.95 21.26 3.72
C ILE A 348 9.43 22.53 4.39
N ALA A 349 8.79 22.37 5.55
CA ALA A 349 8.22 23.48 6.31
C ALA A 349 9.31 24.43 6.82
N ARG A 350 8.95 25.68 7.11
CA ARG A 350 9.88 26.71 7.63
C ARG A 350 10.65 26.31 8.88
N SER A 351 10.08 25.44 9.71
CA SER A 351 10.71 24.92 10.93
C SER A 351 11.78 23.86 10.68
N ALA A 352 11.78 23.22 9.49
CA ALA A 352 12.57 22.04 9.17
C ALA A 352 14.01 22.37 8.71
N LYS A 353 14.75 23.13 9.53
CA LYS A 353 16.16 23.44 9.28
C LYS A 353 17.00 22.16 9.26
N GLY A 354 17.98 22.11 8.33
CA GLY A 354 18.93 21.00 8.25
C GLY A 354 18.35 19.72 7.62
N THR A 355 17.24 19.81 6.90
CA THR A 355 16.64 18.69 6.16
C THR A 355 17.59 18.14 5.10
N ASP A 356 17.62 16.79 4.99
CA ASP A 356 18.29 16.04 3.93
C ASP A 356 17.27 15.13 3.24
N THR A 357 16.94 15.37 1.96
CA THR A 357 15.90 14.62 1.28
C THR A 357 16.25 14.30 -0.17
N PHE A 358 15.80 13.11 -0.60
CA PHE A 358 15.86 12.64 -1.99
C PHE A 358 14.56 11.93 -2.39
N LEU A 359 14.08 12.22 -3.61
CA LEU A 359 12.94 11.56 -4.23
C LEU A 359 13.31 11.05 -5.62
N GLY A 360 13.35 9.75 -5.79
CA GLY A 360 13.62 9.08 -7.07
C GLY A 360 12.40 8.33 -7.60
N GLU A 361 12.01 8.61 -8.87
CA GLU A 361 10.87 7.95 -9.52
C GLU A 361 11.26 7.46 -10.92
N PHE A 362 11.31 6.15 -11.12
CA PHE A 362 11.80 5.57 -12.36
C PHE A 362 10.82 4.53 -12.91
N SER A 363 10.55 4.58 -14.22
CA SER A 363 9.69 3.60 -14.87
C SER A 363 10.31 3.03 -16.14
N MET A 364 10.21 1.73 -16.31
CA MET A 364 10.61 1.00 -17.51
C MET A 364 9.38 0.47 -18.24
N LEU A 365 9.27 0.77 -19.52
CA LEU A 365 8.20 0.28 -20.39
C LEU A 365 8.73 -0.89 -21.24
N LEU A 366 8.09 -2.05 -21.11
CA LEU A 366 8.46 -3.24 -21.86
C LEU A 366 7.80 -3.30 -23.24
N GLU A 367 6.68 -2.59 -23.42
CA GLU A 367 5.92 -2.55 -24.66
C GLU A 367 5.44 -1.13 -24.97
N ARG A 368 5.22 -0.83 -26.25
CA ARG A 368 4.77 0.49 -26.72
C ARG A 368 3.35 0.84 -26.29
N THR A 369 2.54 -0.13 -25.92
CA THR A 369 1.17 0.04 -25.47
C THR A 369 1.05 0.34 -23.98
N ALA A 370 2.07 0.01 -23.20
CA ALA A 370 2.19 0.37 -21.79
C ALA A 370 2.44 1.88 -21.63
N ARG A 371 2.01 2.43 -20.51
CA ARG A 371 2.14 3.86 -20.20
C ARG A 371 2.61 4.06 -18.77
N SER A 372 3.50 5.01 -18.57
CA SER A 372 3.83 5.50 -17.24
C SER A 372 4.06 6.99 -17.23
N VAL A 373 3.78 7.62 -16.09
CA VAL A 373 4.09 9.02 -15.81
C VAL A 373 4.68 9.09 -14.41
N THR A 374 5.77 9.83 -14.26
CA THR A 374 6.40 10.14 -12.97
C THR A 374 6.32 11.63 -12.71
N ILE A 375 5.95 12.04 -11.49
CA ILE A 375 5.72 13.44 -11.13
C ILE A 375 6.35 13.76 -9.78
N PRO A 376 7.68 13.80 -9.69
CA PRO A 376 8.34 14.19 -8.46
C PRO A 376 8.24 15.71 -8.27
N SER A 377 7.83 16.14 -7.08
CA SER A 377 7.61 17.54 -6.72
C SER A 377 8.29 17.90 -5.41
N LEU A 378 8.77 19.13 -5.31
CA LEU A 378 9.37 19.69 -4.09
C LEU A 378 8.70 21.03 -3.78
N GLU A 379 8.31 21.22 -2.52
CA GLU A 379 7.86 22.51 -1.97
C GLU A 379 8.77 22.86 -0.79
N ILE A 380 9.53 23.93 -0.92
CA ILE A 380 10.62 24.26 0.01
C ILE A 380 10.41 25.65 0.59
N ASP A 381 9.94 25.72 1.84
CA ASP A 381 9.76 26.95 2.60
C ASP A 381 10.97 27.30 3.49
N GLN A 382 11.90 26.35 3.67
CA GLN A 382 13.10 26.50 4.51
C GLN A 382 14.36 26.66 3.66
N PRO A 383 15.08 27.82 3.75
CA PRO A 383 16.28 28.04 2.93
C PRO A 383 17.53 27.28 3.41
N ASP A 384 17.56 26.87 4.69
CA ASP A 384 18.73 26.23 5.31
C ASP A 384 18.51 24.69 5.36
N VAL A 385 18.65 24.06 4.19
CA VAL A 385 18.59 22.61 4.01
C VAL A 385 19.97 22.04 3.67
N ARG A 386 20.27 20.81 4.08
CA ARG A 386 21.50 20.10 3.70
C ARG A 386 21.45 19.66 2.26
N ARG A 387 20.31 19.08 1.86
CA ARG A 387 20.06 18.60 0.50
C ARG A 387 18.55 18.52 0.28
N ALA A 388 18.11 18.93 -0.90
CA ALA A 388 16.76 18.65 -1.39
C ALA A 388 16.87 18.35 -2.90
N MET A 389 16.62 17.11 -3.26
CA MET A 389 16.81 16.63 -4.64
C MET A 389 15.68 15.73 -5.07
N HIS A 390 15.34 15.78 -6.35
CA HIS A 390 14.54 14.73 -6.99
C HIS A 390 15.16 14.32 -8.33
N SER A 391 14.79 13.12 -8.79
CA SER A 391 15.16 12.60 -10.09
C SER A 391 14.06 11.69 -10.62
N SER A 392 13.77 11.78 -11.91
CA SER A 392 12.81 10.87 -12.53
C SER A 392 13.18 10.50 -13.95
N SER A 393 12.76 9.32 -14.38
CA SER A 393 12.81 8.93 -15.78
C SER A 393 11.74 7.91 -16.13
N VAL A 394 11.21 8.02 -17.34
CA VAL A 394 10.33 7.03 -17.96
C VAL A 394 10.92 6.69 -19.33
N GLY A 395 11.22 5.43 -19.59
CA GLY A 395 11.78 5.01 -20.85
C GLY A 395 11.45 3.55 -21.22
N PRO A 396 11.57 3.21 -22.51
CA PRO A 396 11.50 1.82 -22.91
C PRO A 396 12.72 1.03 -22.40
N ILE A 397 12.60 -0.31 -22.37
CA ILE A 397 13.74 -1.17 -22.14
C ILE A 397 14.82 -0.90 -23.21
N ASP A 398 16.08 -0.86 -22.79
CA ASP A 398 17.21 -0.58 -23.70
C ASP A 398 17.52 -1.80 -24.60
N GLU A 399 17.13 -1.72 -25.85
CA GLU A 399 17.34 -2.77 -26.83
C GLU A 399 18.84 -3.03 -27.12
N THR A 400 19.72 -2.06 -26.86
CA THR A 400 21.17 -2.26 -26.99
C THR A 400 21.68 -3.20 -25.90
N GLN A 401 21.19 -3.03 -24.67
CA GLN A 401 21.49 -3.95 -23.56
C GLN A 401 20.92 -5.34 -23.83
N VAL A 402 19.69 -5.43 -24.35
CA VAL A 402 19.09 -6.72 -24.77
C VAL A 402 19.96 -7.40 -25.79
N PHE A 403 20.38 -6.71 -26.87
CA PHE A 403 21.24 -7.24 -27.89
C PHE A 403 22.60 -7.69 -27.33
N TYR A 404 23.20 -6.91 -26.43
CA TYR A 404 24.47 -7.30 -25.80
C TYR A 404 24.33 -8.62 -25.01
N LEU A 405 23.28 -8.78 -24.20
CA LEU A 405 23.06 -10.02 -23.48
C LEU A 405 22.76 -11.21 -24.40
N MET A 406 22.02 -10.98 -25.48
CA MET A 406 21.83 -12.00 -26.52
C MET A 406 23.15 -12.44 -27.18
N SER A 407 24.07 -11.51 -27.44
CA SER A 407 25.40 -11.84 -27.96
C SER A 407 26.28 -12.65 -27.01
N ARG A 408 25.89 -12.70 -25.72
CA ARG A 408 26.49 -13.52 -24.67
C ARG A 408 25.78 -14.86 -24.45
N GLY A 409 24.79 -15.19 -25.30
CA GLY A 409 24.13 -16.50 -25.32
C GLY A 409 22.80 -16.57 -24.61
N LEU A 410 22.24 -15.43 -24.09
CA LEU A 410 20.90 -15.42 -23.55
C LEU A 410 19.85 -15.36 -24.67
N SER A 411 18.71 -16.03 -24.46
CA SER A 411 17.55 -15.76 -25.31
C SER A 411 17.07 -14.31 -25.12
N ARG A 412 16.30 -13.76 -26.06
CA ARG A 412 15.76 -12.40 -25.97
C ARG A 412 14.92 -12.23 -24.69
N ASP A 413 14.11 -13.24 -24.38
CA ASP A 413 13.27 -13.23 -23.16
C ASP A 413 14.12 -13.24 -21.88
N ALA A 414 15.11 -14.12 -21.80
CA ALA A 414 16.05 -14.16 -20.68
C ALA A 414 16.84 -12.86 -20.50
N ALA A 415 17.26 -12.23 -21.61
CA ALA A 415 17.95 -10.95 -21.60
C ALA A 415 17.06 -9.82 -21.03
N ARG A 416 15.81 -9.70 -21.53
CA ARG A 416 14.84 -8.71 -21.04
C ARG A 416 14.55 -8.92 -19.56
N ARG A 417 14.33 -10.18 -19.14
CA ARG A 417 14.09 -10.53 -17.74
C ARG A 417 15.27 -10.13 -16.85
N ALA A 418 16.50 -10.43 -17.27
CA ALA A 418 17.69 -10.05 -16.50
C ALA A 418 17.81 -8.53 -16.32
N ILE A 419 17.49 -7.73 -17.36
CA ILE A 419 17.50 -6.26 -17.28
C ILE A 419 16.43 -5.77 -16.30
N VAL A 420 15.20 -6.31 -16.37
CA VAL A 420 14.10 -5.91 -15.48
C VAL A 420 14.40 -6.25 -14.03
N LEU A 421 14.87 -7.46 -13.76
CA LEU A 421 15.25 -7.85 -12.39
C LEU A 421 16.40 -6.97 -11.87
N GLY A 422 17.43 -6.71 -12.70
CA GLY A 422 18.51 -5.79 -12.35
C GLY A 422 18.05 -4.35 -12.12
N PHE A 423 17.02 -3.90 -12.85
CA PHE A 423 16.39 -2.58 -12.60
C PHE A 423 15.66 -2.52 -11.27
N LEU A 424 14.96 -3.59 -10.86
CA LEU A 424 14.20 -3.64 -9.62
C LEU A 424 15.06 -4.02 -8.41
N GLU A 425 16.14 -4.76 -8.59
CA GLU A 425 16.99 -5.29 -7.50
C GLU A 425 17.44 -4.23 -6.48
N PRO A 426 17.83 -2.98 -6.86
CA PRO A 426 18.18 -1.96 -5.88
C PRO A 426 17.04 -1.61 -4.90
N VAL A 427 15.78 -1.85 -5.27
CA VAL A 427 14.62 -1.68 -4.37
C VAL A 427 14.41 -2.96 -3.57
N VAL A 428 14.43 -4.13 -4.22
CA VAL A 428 14.27 -5.42 -3.54
C VAL A 428 15.31 -5.61 -2.44
N ALA A 429 16.56 -5.25 -2.71
CA ALA A 429 17.65 -5.35 -1.74
C ALA A 429 17.49 -4.42 -0.51
N ARG A 430 16.65 -3.40 -0.60
CA ARG A 430 16.35 -2.49 0.52
C ARG A 430 15.21 -2.98 1.41
N ILE A 431 14.50 -4.03 1.01
CA ILE A 431 13.47 -4.67 1.84
C ILE A 431 14.17 -5.34 3.02
N PRO A 432 13.83 -4.97 4.27
CA PRO A 432 14.59 -5.44 5.42
C PRO A 432 14.38 -6.92 5.74
N LEU A 433 13.29 -7.52 5.27
CA LEU A 433 12.91 -8.90 5.56
C LEU A 433 13.31 -9.85 4.42
N PRO A 434 14.28 -10.78 4.61
CA PRO A 434 14.72 -11.69 3.56
C PRO A 434 13.60 -12.55 2.96
N ALA A 435 12.69 -13.07 3.79
CA ALA A 435 11.55 -13.86 3.33
C ALA A 435 10.62 -13.05 2.40
N ALA A 436 10.40 -11.75 2.67
CA ALA A 436 9.65 -10.85 1.79
C ALA A 436 10.42 -10.56 0.49
N GLN A 437 11.75 -10.43 0.53
CA GLN A 437 12.56 -10.30 -0.69
C GLN A 437 12.36 -11.50 -1.61
N ASP A 438 12.44 -12.71 -1.07
CA ASP A 438 12.32 -13.96 -1.84
C ASP A 438 10.90 -14.12 -2.40
N ARG A 439 9.91 -13.79 -1.59
CA ARG A 439 8.50 -13.79 -2.02
C ARG A 439 8.26 -12.77 -3.13
N LEU A 440 8.77 -11.55 -3.00
CA LEU A 440 8.64 -10.54 -4.05
C LEU A 440 9.35 -10.96 -5.33
N ARG A 441 10.55 -11.54 -5.27
CA ARG A 441 11.22 -12.10 -6.46
C ARG A 441 10.34 -13.17 -7.13
N ALA A 442 9.76 -14.08 -6.35
CA ALA A 442 8.84 -15.09 -6.87
C ALA A 442 7.57 -14.46 -7.51
N LEU A 443 7.02 -13.42 -6.90
CA LEU A 443 5.90 -12.64 -7.46
C LEU A 443 6.25 -12.00 -8.80
N LEU A 444 7.38 -11.31 -8.87
CA LEU A 444 7.86 -10.68 -10.09
C LEU A 444 8.14 -11.71 -11.18
N GLU A 445 8.62 -12.90 -10.81
CA GLU A 445 8.83 -14.00 -11.76
C GLU A 445 7.53 -14.57 -12.31
N ARG A 446 6.51 -14.72 -11.47
CA ARG A 446 5.17 -15.16 -11.92
C ARG A 446 4.50 -14.16 -12.87
N LYS A 447 4.70 -12.88 -12.63
CA LYS A 447 4.20 -11.81 -13.51
C LYS A 447 4.95 -11.66 -14.82
N TRP A 448 6.11 -12.26 -14.94
CA TRP A 448 6.80 -12.23 -16.22
C TRP A 448 5.94 -12.91 -17.28
N PRO A 449 5.60 -12.24 -18.40
CA PRO A 449 4.78 -12.82 -19.45
C PRO A 449 5.42 -14.14 -19.89
N SER A 450 4.79 -15.27 -19.60
CA SER A 450 5.23 -16.58 -20.11
C SER A 450 5.26 -16.44 -21.62
N GLY A 451 6.45 -16.48 -22.23
CA GLY A 451 6.72 -16.12 -23.59
C GLY A 451 5.59 -16.49 -24.52
N SER A 452 5.19 -15.59 -25.39
CA SER A 452 4.41 -15.94 -26.58
C SER A 452 5.02 -17.23 -27.12
N ARG A 453 4.34 -18.35 -26.89
CA ARG A 453 4.73 -19.65 -27.46
C ARG A 453 4.92 -19.40 -28.93
N GLY A 454 6.16 -19.55 -29.39
CA GLY A 454 6.61 -19.15 -30.69
C GLY A 454 5.62 -19.55 -31.78
N GLN A 455 5.04 -18.57 -32.38
CA GLN A 455 4.73 -18.70 -33.80
C GLN A 455 6.05 -18.66 -34.55
N GLU A 456 6.83 -19.74 -34.45
CA GLU A 456 7.63 -20.20 -35.55
C GLU A 456 6.65 -20.64 -36.65
N SER A 457 6.22 -19.68 -37.43
CA SER A 457 5.64 -19.97 -38.74
C SER A 457 6.73 -20.62 -39.57
N GLY A 458 6.82 -21.93 -39.44
CA GLY A 458 7.53 -22.77 -40.41
C GLY A 458 6.89 -22.54 -41.78
N SER A 459 7.52 -21.74 -42.62
CA SER A 459 7.26 -21.76 -44.06
C SER A 459 7.57 -23.15 -44.58
N PRO A 460 6.60 -23.91 -45.08
CA PRO A 460 6.93 -25.09 -45.85
C PRO A 460 7.49 -24.64 -47.17
N GLY A 461 8.79 -24.91 -47.38
CA GLY A 461 9.43 -24.78 -48.67
C GLY A 461 8.66 -25.52 -49.75
N GLY A 462 8.00 -24.79 -50.61
CA GLY A 462 7.40 -25.30 -51.83
C GLY A 462 8.48 -25.68 -52.84
N SER A 463 8.82 -26.95 -52.87
CA SER A 463 9.49 -27.59 -54.00
C SER A 463 8.56 -27.44 -55.23
N ARG A 464 9.02 -26.73 -56.26
CA ARG A 464 8.53 -26.91 -57.62
C ARG A 464 9.62 -27.63 -58.37
N ALA A 465 9.39 -28.91 -58.65
CA ALA A 465 10.01 -29.65 -59.73
C ALA A 465 9.07 -29.69 -60.93
N ALA A 466 9.68 -29.63 -62.12
CA ALA A 466 9.22 -29.75 -63.49
C ALA A 466 8.68 -28.49 -64.16
#